data_b8c3590072653b3a319dfbf50e96bc89
#
_entry.id   b8c3590072653b3a319dfbf50e96bc89
#
_cell.length_a   1.000
_cell.length_b   1.000
_cell.length_c   1.000
_cell.angle_alpha   90.00
_cell.angle_beta   90.00
_cell.angle_gamma   90.00
#
_symmetry.space_group_name_H-M   'P 1'
#
loop_
_entity.id
_entity.type
_entity.pdbx_description
1 polymer ?
#
loop_
_entity_poly.entity_id
_entity_poly.type
_entity_poly.pdbx_seq_one_letter_code
_entity_poly.pdbx_strand_id
1 'polypeptide(L)'
;MKKLTVNVDKGYDILIEKGITAHCGEYISKISKAKKVCIISDTNVFPLYGESVKVSLKASGFDVYEYIFTAGESSKKPAEIIKMVEFMAENEFTRSDIAVALGGGVVGDMAGFAAAIYLRGIDFVQIPTSLLSLIHISEPTRPY
;
A
#
# COMPACT_ATOMS: atom_id res chain seq x y z
N MET A 1 15.36 7.23 -12.61
CA MET A 1 14.04 7.29 -11.94
C MET A 1 13.29 8.52 -12.42
N LYS A 2 12.02 8.35 -12.76
CA LYS A 2 11.16 9.45 -13.14
C LYS A 2 10.14 9.69 -12.04
N LYS A 3 9.96 10.94 -11.67
CA LYS A 3 8.96 11.33 -10.69
C LYS A 3 7.98 12.30 -11.33
N LEU A 4 6.69 11.99 -11.21
CA LEU A 4 5.61 12.84 -11.67
C LEU A 4 4.78 13.27 -10.47
N THR A 5 4.47 14.55 -10.38
CA THR A 5 3.62 15.07 -9.31
C THR A 5 2.33 15.56 -9.95
N VAL A 6 1.20 15.03 -9.48
CA VAL A 6 -0.12 15.43 -9.95
C VAL A 6 -0.74 16.33 -8.91
N ASN A 7 -0.97 17.59 -9.28
CA ASN A 7 -1.57 18.59 -8.41
C ASN A 7 -3.08 18.63 -8.60
N VAL A 8 -3.77 17.81 -7.83
CA VAL A 8 -5.22 17.88 -7.64
C VAL A 8 -5.46 18.29 -6.20
N ASP A 9 -6.67 18.21 -5.69
CA ASP A 9 -7.00 18.67 -4.33
C ASP A 9 -5.96 18.32 -3.26
N LYS A 10 -5.39 17.13 -3.30
CA LYS A 10 -4.38 16.70 -2.34
C LYS A 10 -3.05 16.35 -2.98
N GLY A 11 -3.03 16.27 -4.28
CA GLY A 11 -1.84 15.84 -4.99
C GLY A 11 -1.45 14.38 -4.72
N TYR A 12 -0.69 13.80 -5.60
CA TYR A 12 -0.05 12.52 -5.40
C TYR A 12 1.18 12.43 -6.28
N ASP A 13 2.14 11.63 -5.85
CA ASP A 13 3.39 11.44 -6.57
C ASP A 13 3.40 10.08 -7.23
N ILE A 14 3.88 10.04 -8.46
CA ILE A 14 4.05 8.79 -9.21
C ILE A 14 5.53 8.64 -9.52
N LEU A 15 6.08 7.50 -9.09
CA LEU A 15 7.46 7.13 -9.42
C LEU A 15 7.43 6.00 -10.43
N ILE A 16 8.18 6.15 -11.51
CA ILE A 16 8.32 5.11 -12.51
C ILE A 16 9.79 4.72 -12.54
N GLU A 17 10.08 3.50 -12.13
CA GLU A 17 11.45 3.01 -12.05
C GLU A 17 11.48 1.52 -12.30
N LYS A 18 12.41 1.08 -13.13
CA LYS A 18 12.64 -0.34 -13.32
C LYS A 18 13.15 -0.93 -12.00
N GLY A 19 12.53 -2.02 -11.56
CA GLY A 19 12.90 -2.62 -10.27
C GLY A 19 12.33 -1.93 -9.06
N ILE A 20 11.21 -1.20 -9.22
CA ILE A 20 10.60 -0.45 -8.12
C ILE A 20 10.29 -1.32 -6.89
N THR A 21 9.95 -2.59 -7.08
CA THR A 21 9.67 -3.49 -5.96
C THR A 21 10.90 -3.71 -5.08
N ALA A 22 12.08 -3.67 -5.67
CA ALA A 22 13.34 -3.85 -4.93
C ALA A 22 13.82 -2.55 -4.25
N HIS A 23 13.26 -1.40 -4.65
CA HIS A 23 13.69 -0.09 -4.15
C HIS A 23 12.61 0.69 -3.42
N CYS A 24 11.42 0.14 -3.30
CA CYS A 24 10.27 0.85 -2.74
C CYS A 24 10.52 1.31 -1.30
N GLY A 25 11.25 0.53 -0.50
CA GLY A 25 11.53 0.89 0.88
C GLY A 25 12.32 2.18 1.01
N GLU A 26 13.30 2.38 0.14
CA GLU A 26 14.10 3.60 0.13
C GLU A 26 13.22 4.82 -0.13
N TYR A 27 12.33 4.71 -1.11
CA TYR A 27 11.43 5.81 -1.44
C TYR A 27 10.45 6.07 -0.29
N ILE A 28 9.81 5.03 0.22
CA ILE A 28 8.82 5.18 1.27
C ILE A 28 9.45 5.77 2.54
N SER A 29 10.67 5.40 2.87
CA SER A 29 11.36 5.95 4.03
C SER A 29 11.62 7.45 3.91
N LYS A 30 11.70 7.98 2.69
CA LYS A 30 11.89 9.41 2.47
C LYS A 30 10.61 10.21 2.62
N ILE A 31 9.46 9.60 2.35
CA ILE A 31 8.17 10.30 2.33
C ILE A 31 7.32 10.01 3.57
N SER A 32 7.71 9.05 4.39
CA SER A 32 6.91 8.65 5.54
C SER A 32 7.79 8.37 6.74
N LYS A 33 7.29 8.74 7.92
CA LYS A 33 7.93 8.40 9.20
C LYS A 33 7.22 7.23 9.87
N ALA A 34 6.48 6.45 9.10
CA ALA A 34 5.80 5.28 9.60
C ALA A 34 6.78 4.30 10.23
N LYS A 35 6.32 3.57 11.24
CA LYS A 35 7.08 2.47 11.82
C LYS A 35 6.62 1.15 11.24
N LYS A 36 5.32 1.04 11.00
CA LYS A 36 4.70 -0.18 10.50
C LYS A 36 4.17 0.01 9.10
N VAL A 37 4.37 -1.00 8.28
CA VAL A 37 3.86 -1.04 6.92
C VAL A 37 3.03 -2.31 6.77
N CYS A 38 1.81 -2.17 6.27
CA CYS A 38 0.96 -3.30 5.94
C CYS A 38 0.95 -3.49 4.43
N ILE A 39 1.55 -4.56 3.96
CA ILE A 39 1.47 -4.93 2.54
C ILE A 39 0.15 -5.65 2.35
N ILE A 40 -0.68 -5.13 1.46
CA ILE A 40 -1.95 -5.78 1.10
C ILE A 40 -1.80 -6.27 -0.34
N SER A 41 -1.97 -7.56 -0.54
CA SER A 41 -1.76 -8.18 -1.85
C SER A 41 -2.70 -9.38 -1.99
N ASP A 42 -2.58 -10.09 -3.10
CA ASP A 42 -3.38 -11.28 -3.34
C ASP A 42 -2.52 -12.50 -3.61
N THR A 43 -3.17 -13.66 -3.70
CA THR A 43 -2.50 -14.94 -3.87
C THR A 43 -1.79 -15.10 -5.21
N ASN A 44 -2.09 -14.28 -6.21
CA ASN A 44 -1.42 -14.32 -7.52
C ASN A 44 -0.16 -13.44 -7.54
N VAL A 45 -0.24 -12.26 -6.95
CA VAL A 45 0.83 -11.25 -7.04
C VAL A 45 1.89 -11.43 -5.97
N PHE A 46 1.48 -11.70 -4.75
CA PHE A 46 2.44 -11.76 -3.65
C PHE A 46 3.57 -12.77 -3.88
N PRO A 47 3.31 -13.99 -4.40
CA PRO A 47 4.40 -14.93 -4.66
C PRO A 47 5.44 -14.42 -5.67
N LEU A 48 5.05 -13.49 -6.54
CA LEU A 48 5.94 -12.96 -7.58
C LEU A 48 6.75 -11.76 -7.10
N TYR A 49 6.15 -10.86 -6.34
CA TYR A 49 6.76 -9.57 -5.99
C TYR A 49 6.85 -9.30 -4.50
N GLY A 50 6.09 -10.03 -3.69
CA GLY A 50 5.95 -9.73 -2.27
C GLY A 50 7.26 -9.78 -1.49
N GLU A 51 8.09 -10.77 -1.76
CA GLU A 51 9.35 -10.91 -1.06
C GLU A 51 10.29 -9.75 -1.34
N SER A 52 10.35 -9.30 -2.60
CA SER A 52 11.17 -8.16 -3.00
C SER A 52 10.74 -6.89 -2.25
N VAL A 53 9.44 -6.64 -2.18
CA VAL A 53 8.89 -5.48 -1.47
C VAL A 53 9.17 -5.60 0.03
N LYS A 54 8.94 -6.76 0.60
CA LYS A 54 9.15 -7.01 2.02
C LYS A 54 10.61 -6.81 2.44
N VAL A 55 11.53 -7.34 1.66
CA VAL A 55 12.97 -7.19 1.93
C VAL A 55 13.38 -5.73 1.86
N SER A 56 12.90 -5.01 0.84
CA SER A 56 13.21 -3.59 0.68
C SER A 56 12.69 -2.76 1.86
N LEU A 57 11.47 -3.03 2.30
CA LEU A 57 10.89 -2.31 3.43
C LEU A 57 11.62 -2.60 4.73
N LYS A 58 11.95 -3.87 4.98
CA LYS A 58 12.70 -4.25 6.18
C LYS A 58 14.10 -3.62 6.19
N ALA A 59 14.76 -3.60 5.06
CA ALA A 59 16.09 -3.00 4.93
C ALA A 59 16.04 -1.50 5.22
N SER A 60 14.91 -0.86 5.01
CA SER A 60 14.71 0.56 5.28
C SER A 60 14.24 0.85 6.72
N GLY A 61 14.12 -0.19 7.55
CA GLY A 61 13.82 -0.04 8.96
C GLY A 61 12.37 -0.18 9.37
N PHE A 62 11.50 -0.57 8.44
CA PHE A 62 10.07 -0.74 8.76
C PHE A 62 9.77 -2.10 9.37
N ASP A 63 8.78 -2.13 10.26
CA ASP A 63 8.15 -3.36 10.70
C ASP A 63 7.10 -3.73 9.67
N VAL A 64 7.27 -4.85 9.01
CA VAL A 64 6.43 -5.23 7.87
C VAL A 64 5.40 -6.28 8.27
N TYR A 65 4.15 -5.99 7.94
CA TYR A 65 3.01 -6.90 8.09
C TYR A 65 2.44 -7.17 6.72
N GLU A 66 1.83 -8.32 6.53
CA GLU A 66 1.26 -8.65 5.24
C GLU A 66 -0.14 -9.23 5.39
N TYR A 67 -1.04 -8.77 4.54
CA TYR A 67 -2.40 -9.26 4.45
C TYR A 67 -2.62 -9.74 3.03
N ILE A 68 -2.79 -11.04 2.87
CA ILE A 68 -2.91 -11.68 1.55
C ILE A 68 -4.29 -12.28 1.44
N PHE A 69 -5.05 -11.86 0.43
CA PHE A 69 -6.38 -12.41 0.20
C PHE A 69 -6.41 -13.20 -1.11
N THR A 70 -7.47 -14.00 -1.28
CA THR A 70 -7.63 -14.81 -2.49
C THR A 70 -7.85 -13.92 -3.70
N ALA A 71 -7.03 -14.10 -4.75
CA ALA A 71 -7.14 -13.30 -5.97
C ALA A 71 -8.51 -13.49 -6.65
N GLY A 72 -8.98 -12.44 -7.30
CA GLY A 72 -10.19 -12.46 -8.12
C GLY A 72 -11.27 -11.53 -7.61
N GLU A 73 -12.23 -11.28 -8.49
CA GLU A 73 -13.35 -10.37 -8.19
C GLU A 73 -14.26 -10.88 -7.05
N SER A 74 -14.26 -12.18 -6.81
CA SER A 74 -15.07 -12.75 -5.73
C SER A 74 -14.64 -12.27 -4.34
N SER A 75 -13.41 -11.80 -4.19
CA SER A 75 -12.91 -11.25 -2.94
C SER A 75 -13.20 -9.76 -2.79
N LYS A 76 -13.67 -9.10 -3.86
CA LYS A 76 -14.00 -7.67 -3.83
C LYS A 76 -15.34 -7.45 -3.15
N LYS A 77 -15.32 -7.41 -1.82
CA LYS A 77 -16.56 -7.28 -1.02
C LYS A 77 -16.25 -6.60 0.31
N PRO A 78 -17.27 -5.97 0.92
CA PRO A 78 -17.11 -5.25 2.19
C PRO A 78 -16.52 -6.10 3.32
N ALA A 79 -16.87 -7.37 3.39
CA ALA A 79 -16.35 -8.26 4.42
C ALA A 79 -14.82 -8.37 4.37
N GLU A 80 -14.24 -8.38 3.18
CA GLU A 80 -12.78 -8.45 3.04
C GLU A 80 -12.11 -7.16 3.51
N ILE A 81 -12.74 -6.03 3.21
CA ILE A 81 -12.23 -4.72 3.67
C ILE A 81 -12.26 -4.62 5.19
N ILE A 82 -13.33 -5.12 5.81
CA ILE A 82 -13.44 -5.15 7.26
C ILE A 82 -12.32 -5.99 7.87
N LYS A 83 -12.01 -7.12 7.26
CA LYS A 83 -10.90 -7.97 7.73
C LYS A 83 -9.55 -7.26 7.63
N MET A 84 -9.34 -6.46 6.60
CA MET A 84 -8.11 -5.66 6.46
C MET A 84 -7.98 -4.65 7.58
N VAL A 85 -9.08 -3.94 7.87
CA VAL A 85 -9.12 -2.96 8.94
C VAL A 85 -8.88 -3.63 10.30
N GLU A 86 -9.55 -4.76 10.54
CA GLU A 86 -9.35 -5.52 11.77
C GLU A 86 -7.91 -6.01 11.93
N PHE A 87 -7.30 -6.46 10.84
CA PHE A 87 -5.91 -6.90 10.84
C PHE A 87 -4.97 -5.76 11.28
N MET A 88 -5.15 -4.58 10.73
CA MET A 88 -4.34 -3.43 11.10
C MET A 88 -4.59 -3.03 12.55
N ALA A 89 -5.83 -3.09 13.00
CA ALA A 89 -6.18 -2.75 14.38
C ALA A 89 -5.57 -3.75 15.37
N GLU A 90 -5.63 -5.04 15.06
CA GLU A 90 -5.05 -6.09 15.90
C GLU A 90 -3.53 -5.94 16.02
N ASN A 91 -2.88 -5.42 15.00
CA ASN A 91 -1.45 -5.20 15.00
C ASN A 91 -1.07 -3.79 15.43
N GLU A 92 -2.03 -3.07 16.01
CA GLU A 92 -1.80 -1.76 16.62
C GLU A 92 -1.27 -0.69 15.66
N PHE A 93 -1.76 -0.70 14.44
CA PHE A 93 -1.42 0.35 13.48
C PHE A 93 -1.99 1.69 13.94
N THR A 94 -1.20 2.74 13.80
CA THR A 94 -1.58 4.11 14.14
C THR A 94 -1.77 4.94 12.89
N ARG A 95 -2.23 6.18 13.04
CA ARG A 95 -2.40 7.09 11.91
C ARG A 95 -1.08 7.46 11.23
N SER A 96 0.04 7.22 11.90
CA SER A 96 1.37 7.49 11.34
C SER A 96 1.88 6.32 10.50
N ASP A 97 1.22 5.18 10.54
CA ASP A 97 1.63 4.00 9.78
C ASP A 97 1.07 4.04 8.36
N ILE A 98 1.49 3.10 7.53
CA ILE A 98 1.19 3.17 6.10
C ILE A 98 0.72 1.82 5.55
N ALA A 99 -0.19 1.86 4.60
CA ALA A 99 -0.63 0.68 3.86
C ALA A 99 -0.03 0.72 2.45
N VAL A 100 0.46 -0.42 2.00
CA VAL A 100 1.03 -0.58 0.66
C VAL A 100 0.22 -1.63 -0.09
N ALA A 101 -0.44 -1.22 -1.16
CA ALA A 101 -1.17 -2.12 -2.03
C ALA A 101 -0.23 -2.61 -3.14
N LEU A 102 -0.04 -3.93 -3.19
CA LEU A 102 0.83 -4.56 -4.19
C LEU A 102 -0.02 -5.44 -5.08
N GLY A 103 -0.30 -5.00 -6.30
CA GLY A 103 -1.10 -5.78 -7.24
C GLY A 103 -1.88 -4.93 -8.22
N GLY A 104 -2.91 -5.55 -8.80
CA GLY A 104 -3.75 -4.90 -9.81
C GLY A 104 -4.88 -4.08 -9.21
N GLY A 105 -5.90 -3.78 -10.04
CA GLY A 105 -6.99 -2.88 -9.69
C GLY A 105 -7.80 -3.31 -8.47
N VAL A 106 -8.11 -4.59 -8.34
CA VAL A 106 -8.89 -5.10 -7.20
C VAL A 106 -8.13 -4.87 -5.89
N VAL A 107 -6.83 -5.18 -5.88
CA VAL A 107 -5.99 -4.98 -4.69
C VAL A 107 -5.94 -3.50 -4.33
N GLY A 108 -5.66 -2.65 -5.33
CA GLY A 108 -5.56 -1.21 -5.12
C GLY A 108 -6.86 -0.60 -4.60
N ASP A 109 -7.99 -0.99 -5.19
CA ASP A 109 -9.30 -0.47 -4.78
C ASP A 109 -9.62 -0.83 -3.34
N MET A 110 -9.46 -2.10 -2.98
CA MET A 110 -9.80 -2.56 -1.63
C MET A 110 -8.85 -2.01 -0.59
N ALA A 111 -7.55 -2.05 -0.86
CA ALA A 111 -6.55 -1.55 0.08
C ALA A 111 -6.68 -0.04 0.27
N GLY A 112 -6.96 0.69 -0.82
CA GLY A 112 -7.16 2.13 -0.76
C GLY A 112 -8.38 2.49 0.09
N PHE A 113 -9.46 1.73 -0.07
CA PHE A 113 -10.66 1.95 0.74
C PHE A 113 -10.39 1.65 2.22
N ALA A 114 -9.70 0.54 2.50
CA ALA A 114 -9.34 0.19 3.88
C ALA A 114 -8.48 1.28 4.52
N ALA A 115 -7.49 1.78 3.78
CA ALA A 115 -6.62 2.86 4.26
C ALA A 115 -7.41 4.15 4.52
N ALA A 116 -8.38 4.45 3.66
CA ALA A 116 -9.18 5.66 3.79
C ALA A 116 -10.08 5.65 5.03
N ILE A 117 -10.59 4.49 5.41
CA ILE A 117 -11.48 4.39 6.57
C ILE A 117 -10.79 4.04 7.88
N TYR A 118 -9.57 3.50 7.81
CA TYR A 118 -8.85 3.13 9.03
C TYR A 118 -8.42 4.39 9.78
N LEU A 119 -8.90 4.57 11.00
CA LEU A 119 -8.59 5.74 11.85
C LEU A 119 -8.75 7.07 11.12
N ARG A 120 -9.74 7.18 10.23
CA ARG A 120 -10.04 8.35 9.39
C ARG A 120 -8.98 8.61 8.31
N GLY A 121 -8.23 7.60 7.97
CA GLY A 121 -7.27 7.67 6.88
C GLY A 121 -5.82 7.58 7.33
N ILE A 122 -5.12 6.63 6.74
CA ILE A 122 -3.67 6.51 6.90
C ILE A 122 -3.05 6.64 5.51
N ASP A 123 -1.77 6.95 5.46
CA ASP A 123 -1.04 7.08 4.21
C ASP A 123 -1.10 5.78 3.41
N PHE A 124 -1.16 5.91 2.12
CA PHE A 124 -1.38 4.80 1.20
C PHE A 124 -0.40 4.87 0.03
N VAL A 125 0.25 3.76 -0.26
CA VAL A 125 1.11 3.61 -1.42
C VAL A 125 0.56 2.48 -2.27
N GLN A 126 0.44 2.71 -3.57
CA GLN A 126 0.02 1.69 -4.51
C GLN A 126 1.18 1.32 -5.41
N ILE A 127 1.45 0.04 -5.55
CA ILE A 127 2.45 -0.49 -6.47
C ILE A 127 1.71 -1.38 -7.47
N PRO A 128 1.19 -0.78 -8.57
CA PRO A 128 0.51 -1.57 -9.59
C PRO A 128 1.56 -2.35 -10.38
N THR A 129 1.53 -3.65 -10.26
CA THR A 129 2.56 -4.52 -10.84
C THR A 129 2.60 -4.49 -12.36
N SER A 130 1.49 -4.13 -13.00
CA SER A 130 1.43 -4.02 -14.45
C SER A 130 2.15 -2.80 -15.00
N LEU A 131 2.40 -1.77 -14.17
CA LEU A 131 2.98 -0.51 -14.63
C LEU A 131 4.39 -0.25 -14.11
N LEU A 132 4.92 -1.14 -13.28
CA LEU A 132 6.25 -0.97 -12.66
C LEU A 132 6.40 0.44 -12.06
N SER A 133 5.39 0.88 -11.36
CA SER A 133 5.35 2.22 -10.77
C SER A 133 4.96 2.14 -9.30
N LEU A 134 5.15 3.26 -8.61
CA LEU A 134 4.73 3.42 -7.23
C LEU A 134 3.95 4.73 -7.16
N ILE A 135 2.74 4.67 -6.62
CA ILE A 135 1.87 5.84 -6.48
C ILE A 135 1.66 6.10 -5.00
N HIS A 136 2.07 7.26 -4.53
CA HIS A 136 1.89 7.66 -3.15
C HIS A 136 0.72 8.63 -3.02
N ILE A 137 -0.21 8.31 -2.13
CA ILE A 137 -1.36 9.16 -1.84
C ILE A 137 -1.34 9.47 -0.35
N SER A 138 -1.04 10.73 -0.02
CA SER A 138 -1.06 11.20 1.36
C SER A 138 -2.49 11.45 1.77
N GLU A 139 -2.89 10.91 2.91
CA GLU A 139 -4.22 11.12 3.46
C GLU A 139 -5.32 10.90 2.44
N PRO A 140 -5.60 9.64 2.05
CA PRO A 140 -6.66 9.33 1.09
C PRO A 140 -7.96 10.03 1.45
N THR A 141 -8.76 10.36 0.42
CA THR A 141 -9.99 11.12 0.57
C THR A 141 -10.83 10.59 1.73
N ARG A 142 -11.16 11.48 2.64
CA ARG A 142 -11.99 11.14 3.79
C ARG A 142 -13.46 11.36 3.47
N PRO A 143 -14.32 10.46 3.87
CA PRO A 143 -15.76 10.73 3.79
C PRO A 143 -16.08 11.84 4.81
N TYR A 144 -16.81 12.78 4.36
CA TYR A 144 -17.28 13.87 5.21
C TYR A 144 -18.72 13.62 5.62
#